data_40523538a78a5c09d8977eeb5dbca219
#
_entry.id   40523538a78a5c09d8977eeb5dbca219
#
_cell.length_a   1.000
_cell.length_b   1.000
_cell.length_c   1.000
_cell.angle_alpha   90.00
_cell.angle_beta   90.00
_cell.angle_gamma   90.00
#
_symmetry.space_group_name_H-M   'P 1'
#
loop_
_entity.id
_entity.type
_entity.pdbx_description
1 polymer ?
#
loop_
_entity_poly.entity_id
_entity_poly.type
_entity_poly.pdbx_seq_one_letter_code
_entity_poly.pdbx_strand_id
1 'polypeptide(L)'
;YWNDYEGTSAAYRDTAKVDAWDSSAALFLLVAERYRRAGGSVTPAITAAARSALGCVERVSDTDGLTWAKPDYRVKFLMDNVEVCAGLRAASGLFTASGHAAEAQQARARAERLAGRLPLFWRPERQRFSHALLANGNFAQDSGKPYPHGLAQLYGIAFVEAKAAAWEAVTRAFQPEAGPTAAFGPEWWLMAASRLGGADVQVWRARVVGDTATFLPTTYLQRHAL
;
A
#
# COMPACT_ATOMS: atom_id res chain seq x y z
N TYR A 1 3.58 -9.15 16.05
CA TYR A 1 2.34 -8.55 15.55
C TYR A 1 2.38 -7.07 15.84
N TRP A 2 1.81 -6.28 14.95
CA TRP A 2 1.65 -4.85 15.10
C TRP A 2 0.23 -4.62 15.59
N ASN A 3 0.11 -4.19 16.83
CA ASN A 3 -1.18 -3.92 17.43
C ASN A 3 -1.58 -2.48 17.22
N ASP A 4 -2.88 -2.23 17.13
CA ASP A 4 -3.40 -0.87 17.20
C ASP A 4 -3.21 -0.31 18.60
N TYR A 5 -2.91 0.98 18.67
CA TYR A 5 -2.75 1.71 19.91
C TYR A 5 -3.78 2.82 20.01
N GLU A 6 -4.40 2.93 21.16
CA GLU A 6 -5.33 4.01 21.49
C GLU A 6 -4.74 4.91 22.55
N GLY A 7 -4.98 6.21 22.44
CA GLY A 7 -4.54 7.17 23.45
C GLY A 7 -4.13 8.52 22.88
N THR A 8 -3.35 9.23 23.68
CA THR A 8 -2.76 10.52 23.34
C THR A 8 -1.25 10.38 23.20
N SER A 9 -0.57 11.40 22.64
CA SER A 9 0.89 11.44 22.55
C SER A 9 1.62 11.22 23.88
N ALA A 10 0.95 11.43 25.02
CA ALA A 10 1.50 11.22 26.35
C ALA A 10 1.29 9.80 26.89
N ALA A 11 0.31 9.06 26.40
CA ALA A 11 -0.01 7.72 26.88
C ALA A 11 -0.77 6.91 25.83
N TYR A 12 -0.05 6.07 25.09
CA TYR A 12 -0.66 5.09 24.20
C TYR A 12 -0.87 3.75 24.92
N ARG A 13 -2.03 3.17 24.69
CA ARG A 13 -2.37 1.83 25.18
C ARG A 13 -2.50 0.88 24.02
N ASP A 14 -1.82 -0.27 24.10
CA ASP A 14 -2.02 -1.38 23.19
C ASP A 14 -3.45 -1.91 23.30
N THR A 15 -4.15 -1.99 22.18
CA THR A 15 -5.52 -2.53 22.12
C THR A 15 -5.55 -4.04 22.00
N ALA A 16 -4.40 -4.68 21.81
CA ALA A 16 -4.27 -6.11 21.44
C ALA A 16 -5.01 -6.49 20.15
N LYS A 17 -5.36 -5.51 19.33
CA LYS A 17 -6.00 -5.72 18.02
C LYS A 17 -4.99 -5.46 16.92
N VAL A 18 -4.97 -6.32 15.92
CA VAL A 18 -4.20 -6.14 14.70
C VAL A 18 -5.15 -5.71 13.61
N ASP A 19 -4.88 -4.57 12.96
CA ASP A 19 -5.73 -4.03 11.90
C ASP A 19 -5.70 -4.95 10.67
N ALA A 20 -4.56 -5.06 10.02
CA ALA A 20 -4.35 -5.89 8.85
C ALA A 20 -3.07 -6.73 9.01
N TRP A 21 -3.19 -8.04 8.82
CA TRP A 21 -2.04 -8.94 8.94
C TRP A 21 -1.14 -8.88 7.71
N ASP A 22 -1.75 -8.82 6.53
CA ASP A 22 -1.08 -8.84 5.25
C ASP A 22 -0.25 -7.57 5.01
N SER A 23 -0.88 -6.40 5.07
CA SER A 23 -0.19 -5.12 4.83
C SER A 23 0.83 -4.82 5.92
N SER A 24 0.55 -5.08 7.20
CA SER A 24 1.51 -4.87 8.29
C SER A 24 2.78 -5.72 8.10
N ALA A 25 2.62 -6.99 7.73
CA ALA A 25 3.77 -7.86 7.44
C ALA A 25 4.54 -7.37 6.20
N ALA A 26 3.83 -6.93 5.16
CA ALA A 26 4.42 -6.42 3.94
C ALA A 26 5.20 -5.12 4.16
N LEU A 27 4.66 -4.20 4.93
CA LEU A 27 5.33 -2.94 5.28
C LEU A 27 6.62 -3.19 6.07
N PHE A 28 6.64 -4.17 6.98
CA PHE A 28 7.88 -4.57 7.64
C PHE A 28 8.95 -5.01 6.62
N LEU A 29 8.58 -5.86 5.66
CA LEU A 29 9.51 -6.31 4.61
C LEU A 29 10.05 -5.15 3.77
N LEU A 30 9.18 -4.19 3.45
CA LEU A 30 9.53 -2.99 2.71
C LEU A 30 10.54 -2.13 3.49
N VAL A 31 10.29 -1.91 4.79
CA VAL A 31 11.18 -1.14 5.67
C VAL A 31 12.53 -1.84 5.82
N ALA A 32 12.56 -3.16 6.02
CA ALA A 32 13.79 -3.92 6.15
C ALA A 32 14.67 -3.83 4.89
N GLU A 33 14.07 -3.94 3.70
CA GLU A 33 14.82 -3.77 2.44
C GLU A 33 15.28 -2.32 2.24
N ARG A 34 14.47 -1.34 2.59
CA ARG A 34 14.87 0.08 2.52
C ARG A 34 16.03 0.38 3.49
N TYR A 35 15.98 -0.15 4.72
CA TYR A 35 17.09 -0.06 5.68
C TYR A 35 18.37 -0.64 5.08
N ARG A 36 18.31 -1.84 4.49
CA ARG A 36 19.46 -2.46 3.82
C ARG A 36 20.00 -1.60 2.68
N ARG A 37 19.13 -1.08 1.81
CA ARG A 37 19.54 -0.21 0.69
C ARG A 37 20.18 1.10 1.15
N ALA A 38 19.79 1.57 2.31
CA ALA A 38 20.41 2.74 2.94
C ALA A 38 21.76 2.45 3.62
N GLY A 39 22.31 1.23 3.44
CA GLY A 39 23.58 0.81 4.03
C GLY A 39 23.47 0.12 5.38
N GLY A 40 22.25 -0.16 5.83
CA GLY A 40 22.01 -0.89 7.08
C GLY A 40 22.39 -2.37 6.97
N SER A 41 22.93 -2.93 8.05
CA SER A 41 23.33 -4.34 8.10
C SER A 41 22.13 -5.26 8.33
N VAL A 42 21.96 -6.25 7.47
CA VAL A 42 20.92 -7.28 7.63
C VAL A 42 21.43 -8.33 8.61
N THR A 43 20.97 -8.24 9.85
CA THR A 43 21.31 -9.19 10.91
C THR A 43 20.52 -10.49 10.79
N PRO A 44 20.95 -11.60 11.42
CA PRO A 44 20.16 -12.83 11.52
C PRO A 44 18.75 -12.59 12.11
N ALA A 45 18.62 -11.63 13.04
CA ALA A 45 17.33 -11.25 13.62
C ALA A 45 16.39 -10.62 12.59
N ILE A 46 16.89 -9.70 11.73
CA ILE A 46 16.11 -9.12 10.63
C ILE A 46 15.69 -10.21 9.64
N THR A 47 16.60 -11.12 9.32
CA THR A 47 16.29 -12.24 8.40
C THR A 47 15.21 -13.17 8.98
N ALA A 48 15.30 -13.50 10.28
CA ALA A 48 14.28 -14.30 10.96
C ALA A 48 12.91 -13.59 11.01
N ALA A 49 12.91 -12.29 11.31
CA ALA A 49 11.69 -11.48 11.29
C ALA A 49 11.09 -11.38 9.88
N ALA A 50 11.91 -11.28 8.82
CA ALA A 50 11.44 -11.28 7.44
C ALA A 50 10.79 -12.63 7.05
N ARG A 51 11.34 -13.76 7.50
CA ARG A 51 10.70 -15.08 7.35
C ARG A 51 9.35 -15.15 8.06
N SER A 52 9.28 -14.63 9.28
CA SER A 52 8.01 -14.58 10.03
C SER A 52 6.97 -13.71 9.32
N ALA A 53 7.37 -12.57 8.77
CA ALA A 53 6.49 -11.70 7.99
C ALA A 53 5.99 -12.40 6.71
N LEU A 54 6.86 -13.11 5.97
CA LEU A 54 6.43 -13.92 4.82
C LEU A 54 5.44 -15.02 5.22
N GLY A 55 5.70 -15.70 6.35
CA GLY A 55 4.77 -16.70 6.89
C GLY A 55 3.41 -16.10 7.29
N CYS A 56 3.39 -14.83 7.73
CA CYS A 56 2.16 -14.11 8.00
C CYS A 56 1.36 -13.87 6.70
N VAL A 57 2.01 -13.31 5.67
CA VAL A 57 1.40 -13.12 4.34
C VAL A 57 0.88 -14.45 3.77
N GLU A 58 1.64 -15.54 3.93
CA GLU A 58 1.23 -16.86 3.46
C GLU A 58 -0.07 -17.36 4.09
N ARG A 59 -0.22 -17.19 5.40
CA ARG A 59 -1.42 -17.62 6.14
C ARG A 59 -2.69 -16.92 5.70
N VAL A 60 -2.58 -15.72 5.17
CA VAL A 60 -3.72 -14.94 4.68
C VAL A 60 -3.81 -14.92 3.16
N SER A 61 -2.91 -15.62 2.45
CA SER A 61 -2.98 -15.76 1.00
C SER A 61 -4.12 -16.70 0.60
N ASP A 62 -4.89 -16.27 -0.40
CA ASP A 62 -5.93 -17.11 -0.99
C ASP A 62 -5.43 -17.84 -2.24
N THR A 63 -6.21 -18.80 -2.71
CA THR A 63 -5.89 -19.62 -3.89
C THR A 63 -5.76 -18.81 -5.18
N ASP A 64 -6.45 -17.67 -5.26
CA ASP A 64 -6.36 -16.75 -6.40
C ASP A 64 -5.09 -15.88 -6.39
N GLY A 65 -4.29 -15.93 -5.31
CA GLY A 65 -3.03 -15.20 -5.17
C GLY A 65 -3.15 -13.84 -4.50
N LEU A 66 -4.37 -13.36 -4.22
CA LEU A 66 -4.62 -12.19 -3.38
C LEU A 66 -4.56 -12.55 -1.90
N THR A 67 -4.44 -11.56 -1.02
CA THR A 67 -4.45 -11.75 0.42
C THR A 67 -5.74 -11.23 1.05
N TRP A 68 -6.16 -11.92 2.11
CA TRP A 68 -7.17 -11.44 3.04
C TRP A 68 -6.51 -10.51 4.06
N ALA A 69 -7.19 -9.46 4.48
CA ALA A 69 -6.68 -8.54 5.49
C ALA A 69 -6.24 -9.27 6.77
N LYS A 70 -7.01 -10.26 7.21
CA LYS A 70 -6.67 -11.16 8.32
C LYS A 70 -7.51 -12.46 8.28
N PRO A 71 -7.10 -13.51 9.03
CA PRO A 71 -7.74 -14.82 8.94
C PRO A 71 -9.25 -14.82 9.27
N ASP A 72 -9.64 -14.01 10.22
CA ASP A 72 -11.02 -13.86 10.73
C ASP A 72 -11.79 -12.69 10.08
N TYR A 73 -11.13 -11.93 9.20
CA TYR A 73 -11.75 -10.85 8.43
C TYR A 73 -11.40 -10.98 6.96
N ARG A 74 -12.15 -11.82 6.27
CA ARG A 74 -11.93 -12.20 4.87
C ARG A 74 -12.44 -11.13 3.90
N VAL A 75 -11.69 -10.05 3.82
CA VAL A 75 -11.83 -9.00 2.82
C VAL A 75 -10.47 -8.80 2.16
N LYS A 76 -10.42 -8.72 0.85
CA LYS A 76 -9.22 -8.42 0.07
C LYS A 76 -9.28 -6.94 -0.29
N PHE A 77 -8.50 -6.11 0.39
CA PHE A 77 -8.41 -4.70 0.04
C PHE A 77 -7.42 -4.48 -1.09
N LEU A 78 -7.75 -3.60 -2.03
CA LEU A 78 -6.84 -3.23 -3.12
C LEU A 78 -5.54 -2.66 -2.57
N MET A 79 -5.63 -1.73 -1.63
CA MET A 79 -4.47 -1.05 -1.04
C MET A 79 -3.54 -2.05 -0.35
N ASP A 80 -4.08 -2.91 0.52
CA ASP A 80 -3.32 -3.94 1.23
C ASP A 80 -2.61 -4.87 0.24
N ASN A 81 -3.29 -5.31 -0.80
CA ASN A 81 -2.72 -6.18 -1.82
C ASN A 81 -1.62 -5.48 -2.65
N VAL A 82 -1.72 -4.18 -2.89
CA VAL A 82 -0.63 -3.39 -3.49
C VAL A 82 0.58 -3.35 -2.56
N GLU A 83 0.37 -3.11 -1.26
CA GLU A 83 1.41 -3.11 -0.25
C GLU A 83 2.07 -4.49 -0.11
N VAL A 84 1.27 -5.56 -0.11
CA VAL A 84 1.78 -6.94 -0.10
C VAL A 84 2.64 -7.23 -1.34
N CYS A 85 2.22 -6.79 -2.51
CA CYS A 85 3.01 -6.92 -3.73
C CYS A 85 4.38 -6.22 -3.59
N ALA A 86 4.39 -5.00 -3.05
CA ALA A 86 5.62 -4.24 -2.80
C ALA A 86 6.51 -4.93 -1.74
N GLY A 87 5.91 -5.39 -0.63
CA GLY A 87 6.60 -6.12 0.43
C GLY A 87 7.22 -7.43 -0.04
N LEU A 88 6.52 -8.20 -0.86
CA LEU A 88 7.05 -9.45 -1.45
C LEU A 88 8.25 -9.17 -2.39
N ARG A 89 8.18 -8.12 -3.20
CA ARG A 89 9.33 -7.67 -4.02
C ARG A 89 10.50 -7.24 -3.16
N ALA A 90 10.24 -6.53 -2.08
CA ALA A 90 11.25 -6.12 -1.12
C ALA A 90 11.90 -7.33 -0.43
N ALA A 91 11.10 -8.32 -0.02
CA ALA A 91 11.60 -9.57 0.54
C ALA A 91 12.53 -10.31 -0.43
N SER A 92 12.15 -10.37 -1.71
CA SER A 92 13.03 -10.96 -2.74
C SER A 92 14.39 -10.26 -2.79
N GLY A 93 14.43 -8.92 -2.77
CA GLY A 93 15.68 -8.16 -2.74
C GLY A 93 16.50 -8.42 -1.47
N LEU A 94 15.85 -8.40 -0.31
CA LEU A 94 16.47 -8.65 0.99
C LEU A 94 17.11 -10.05 1.06
N PHE A 95 16.39 -11.09 0.66
CA PHE A 95 16.87 -12.46 0.67
C PHE A 95 17.95 -12.72 -0.37
N THR A 96 17.85 -12.10 -1.56
CA THR A 96 18.94 -12.15 -2.56
C THR A 96 20.23 -11.60 -1.99
N ALA A 97 20.18 -10.43 -1.39
CA ALA A 97 21.36 -9.77 -0.80
C ALA A 97 21.94 -10.53 0.40
N SER A 98 21.12 -11.33 1.08
CA SER A 98 21.53 -12.14 2.24
C SER A 98 21.90 -13.59 1.87
N GLY A 99 21.98 -13.94 0.58
CA GLY A 99 22.39 -15.28 0.12
C GLY A 99 21.29 -16.35 0.22
N HIS A 100 20.03 -15.96 0.44
CA HIS A 100 18.88 -16.87 0.58
C HIS A 100 18.11 -16.99 -0.74
N ALA A 101 18.72 -17.57 -1.77
CA ALA A 101 18.19 -17.58 -3.13
C ALA A 101 16.82 -18.25 -3.26
N ALA A 102 16.57 -19.33 -2.53
CA ALA A 102 15.28 -20.05 -2.60
C ALA A 102 14.12 -19.18 -2.08
N GLU A 103 14.31 -18.54 -0.92
CA GLU A 103 13.31 -17.62 -0.36
C GLU A 103 13.11 -16.38 -1.25
N ALA A 104 14.19 -15.86 -1.83
CA ALA A 104 14.13 -14.76 -2.79
C ALA A 104 13.26 -15.10 -4.01
N GLN A 105 13.45 -16.28 -4.59
CA GLN A 105 12.68 -16.75 -5.73
C GLN A 105 11.21 -16.99 -5.38
N GLN A 106 10.92 -17.58 -4.22
CA GLN A 106 9.56 -17.79 -3.75
C GLN A 106 8.82 -16.45 -3.55
N ALA A 107 9.46 -15.49 -2.89
CA ALA A 107 8.89 -14.17 -2.68
C ALA A 107 8.60 -13.46 -4.01
N ARG A 108 9.53 -13.55 -4.97
CA ARG A 108 9.36 -13.00 -6.31
C ARG A 108 8.18 -13.63 -7.04
N ALA A 109 8.10 -14.97 -7.08
CA ALA A 109 7.02 -15.67 -7.76
C ALA A 109 5.64 -15.32 -7.18
N ARG A 110 5.56 -15.15 -5.85
CA ARG A 110 4.34 -14.69 -5.18
C ARG A 110 3.99 -13.26 -5.57
N ALA A 111 4.97 -12.35 -5.59
CA ALA A 111 4.76 -10.97 -6.01
C ALA A 111 4.24 -10.88 -7.45
N GLU A 112 4.78 -11.67 -8.36
CA GLU A 112 4.37 -11.73 -9.77
C GLU A 112 2.93 -12.27 -9.90
N ARG A 113 2.60 -13.34 -9.16
CA ARG A 113 1.23 -13.89 -9.14
C ARG A 113 0.24 -12.85 -8.64
N LEU A 114 0.53 -12.21 -7.51
CA LEU A 114 -0.35 -11.20 -6.93
C LEU A 114 -0.49 -9.99 -7.87
N ALA A 115 0.61 -9.49 -8.43
CA ALA A 115 0.57 -8.38 -9.39
C ALA A 115 -0.33 -8.67 -10.59
N GLY A 116 -0.32 -9.91 -11.10
CA GLY A 116 -1.21 -10.35 -12.18
C GLY A 116 -2.69 -10.39 -11.79
N ARG A 117 -3.01 -10.32 -10.50
CA ARG A 117 -4.39 -10.33 -10.00
C ARG A 117 -4.93 -8.94 -9.63
N LEU A 118 -4.06 -7.97 -9.38
CA LEU A 118 -4.49 -6.59 -9.05
C LEU A 118 -5.44 -5.96 -10.07
N PRO A 119 -5.32 -6.19 -11.39
CA PRO A 119 -6.27 -5.65 -12.36
C PRO A 119 -7.72 -6.10 -12.17
N LEU A 120 -8.00 -7.18 -11.42
CA LEU A 120 -9.35 -7.60 -11.07
C LEU A 120 -10.16 -6.53 -10.33
N PHE A 121 -9.48 -5.65 -9.61
CA PHE A 121 -10.16 -4.57 -8.88
C PHE A 121 -10.68 -3.47 -9.81
N TRP A 122 -10.26 -3.42 -11.09
CA TRP A 122 -10.83 -2.49 -12.06
C TRP A 122 -12.25 -2.91 -12.46
N ARG A 123 -13.17 -1.98 -12.34
CA ARG A 123 -14.58 -2.15 -12.68
C ARG A 123 -14.90 -1.33 -13.95
N PRO A 124 -14.80 -1.94 -15.15
CA PRO A 124 -14.96 -1.22 -16.41
C PRO A 124 -16.36 -0.60 -16.55
N GLU A 125 -17.39 -1.26 -16.01
CA GLU A 125 -18.77 -0.77 -16.04
C GLU A 125 -18.99 0.46 -15.15
N ARG A 126 -18.09 0.73 -14.21
CA ARG A 126 -18.12 1.89 -13.31
C ARG A 126 -16.99 2.87 -13.58
N GLN A 127 -16.05 2.53 -14.46
CA GLN A 127 -14.86 3.30 -14.77
C GLN A 127 -14.04 3.67 -13.51
N ARG A 128 -13.93 2.72 -12.56
CA ARG A 128 -13.22 2.90 -11.29
C ARG A 128 -12.69 1.60 -10.72
N PHE A 129 -11.72 1.73 -9.81
CA PHE A 129 -11.27 0.60 -9.01
C PHE A 129 -12.23 0.36 -7.84
N SER A 130 -12.53 -0.91 -7.54
CA SER A 130 -13.13 -1.26 -6.26
C SER A 130 -12.07 -1.20 -5.17
N HIS A 131 -12.44 -0.71 -3.99
CA HIS A 131 -11.52 -0.71 -2.84
C HIS A 131 -11.36 -2.09 -2.21
N ALA A 132 -12.35 -2.98 -2.37
CA ALA A 132 -12.32 -4.31 -1.77
C ALA A 132 -13.13 -5.35 -2.54
N LEU A 133 -12.68 -6.61 -2.41
CA LEU A 133 -13.36 -7.83 -2.82
C LEU A 133 -13.70 -8.64 -1.55
N LEU A 134 -14.98 -8.99 -1.41
CA LEU A 134 -15.51 -9.70 -0.26
C LEU A 134 -15.35 -11.23 -0.41
N ALA A 135 -15.49 -11.97 0.70
CA ALA A 135 -15.37 -13.43 0.71
C ALA A 135 -16.39 -14.16 -0.17
N ASN A 136 -17.52 -13.54 -0.44
CA ASN A 136 -18.56 -14.10 -1.33
C ASN A 136 -18.30 -13.82 -2.82
N GLY A 137 -17.14 -13.24 -3.17
CA GLY A 137 -16.77 -12.87 -4.54
C GLY A 137 -17.35 -11.57 -5.03
N ASN A 138 -18.14 -10.86 -4.24
CA ASN A 138 -18.69 -9.56 -4.61
C ASN A 138 -17.72 -8.43 -4.28
N PHE A 139 -17.76 -7.37 -5.08
CA PHE A 139 -17.07 -6.15 -4.74
C PHE A 139 -17.82 -5.36 -3.68
N ALA A 140 -17.08 -4.73 -2.77
CA ALA A 140 -17.67 -3.87 -1.78
C ALA A 140 -18.38 -2.66 -2.42
N GLN A 141 -19.45 -2.21 -1.77
CA GLN A 141 -20.20 -1.05 -2.25
C GLN A 141 -19.36 0.22 -2.12
N ASP A 142 -19.52 1.09 -3.09
CA ASP A 142 -18.90 2.41 -3.08
C ASP A 142 -19.67 3.32 -2.11
N SER A 143 -19.04 3.75 -1.04
CA SER A 143 -19.63 4.67 -0.05
C SER A 143 -19.50 6.14 -0.46
N GLY A 144 -18.80 6.45 -1.56
CA GLY A 144 -18.54 7.83 -1.97
C GLY A 144 -17.61 8.62 -1.03
N LYS A 145 -16.97 7.96 -0.06
CA LYS A 145 -16.07 8.61 0.90
C LYS A 145 -14.65 8.71 0.35
N PRO A 146 -13.87 9.73 0.75
CA PRO A 146 -12.47 9.82 0.38
C PRO A 146 -11.71 8.55 0.74
N TYR A 147 -11.80 8.08 1.98
CA TYR A 147 -11.29 6.79 2.42
C TYR A 147 -12.45 5.81 2.67
N PRO A 148 -12.39 4.58 2.16
CA PRO A 148 -11.31 3.99 1.36
C PRO A 148 -11.43 4.24 -0.16
N HIS A 149 -12.54 4.77 -0.67
CA HIS A 149 -12.84 4.78 -2.10
C HIS A 149 -11.94 5.69 -2.93
N GLY A 150 -11.79 6.95 -2.51
CA GLY A 150 -10.93 7.90 -3.21
C GLY A 150 -9.49 7.44 -3.24
N LEU A 151 -8.97 7.00 -2.08
CA LEU A 151 -7.61 6.52 -1.97
C LEU A 151 -7.36 5.26 -2.81
N ALA A 152 -8.32 4.35 -2.89
CA ALA A 152 -8.23 3.17 -3.75
C ALA A 152 -8.10 3.52 -5.24
N GLN A 153 -8.70 4.62 -5.72
CA GLN A 153 -8.49 5.09 -7.09
C GLN A 153 -7.03 5.50 -7.31
N LEU A 154 -6.47 6.27 -6.38
CA LEU A 154 -5.08 6.73 -6.46
C LEU A 154 -4.09 5.55 -6.41
N TYR A 155 -4.31 4.57 -5.53
CA TYR A 155 -3.53 3.32 -5.50
C TYR A 155 -3.66 2.52 -6.81
N GLY A 156 -4.89 2.36 -7.31
CA GLY A 156 -5.15 1.67 -8.57
C GLY A 156 -4.40 2.30 -9.73
N ILE A 157 -4.45 3.62 -9.85
CA ILE A 157 -3.77 4.37 -10.91
C ILE A 157 -2.24 4.27 -10.75
N ALA A 158 -1.73 4.51 -9.54
CA ALA A 158 -0.29 4.57 -9.29
C ALA A 158 0.40 3.21 -9.45
N PHE A 159 -0.24 2.12 -9.00
CA PHE A 159 0.43 0.83 -8.81
C PHE A 159 -0.13 -0.32 -9.63
N VAL A 160 -1.34 -0.20 -10.15
CA VAL A 160 -1.97 -1.25 -10.95
C VAL A 160 -1.97 -0.88 -12.43
N GLU A 161 -2.81 0.07 -12.80
CA GLU A 161 -2.94 0.50 -14.19
C GLU A 161 -3.35 1.97 -14.28
N ALA A 162 -2.63 2.74 -15.12
CA ALA A 162 -2.94 4.14 -15.37
C ALA A 162 -4.30 4.26 -16.12
N LYS A 163 -5.34 4.62 -15.40
CA LYS A 163 -6.70 4.79 -15.92
C LYS A 163 -7.13 6.25 -15.85
N ALA A 164 -7.16 6.93 -16.99
CA ALA A 164 -7.62 8.32 -17.08
C ALA A 164 -9.05 8.50 -16.52
N ALA A 165 -9.96 7.58 -16.82
CA ALA A 165 -11.33 7.65 -16.29
C ALA A 165 -11.40 7.59 -14.76
N ALA A 166 -10.53 6.78 -14.10
CA ALA A 166 -10.44 6.76 -12.64
C ALA A 166 -9.89 8.08 -12.10
N TRP A 167 -8.91 8.69 -12.80
CA TRP A 167 -8.36 10.00 -12.45
C TRP A 167 -9.41 11.09 -12.51
N GLU A 168 -10.15 11.17 -13.61
CA GLU A 168 -11.25 12.12 -13.75
C GLU A 168 -12.33 11.94 -12.68
N ALA A 169 -12.68 10.69 -12.36
CA ALA A 169 -13.68 10.40 -11.34
C ALA A 169 -13.21 10.81 -9.95
N VAL A 170 -11.98 10.48 -9.55
CA VAL A 170 -11.44 10.82 -8.23
C VAL A 170 -11.20 12.32 -8.10
N THR A 171 -10.72 12.98 -9.16
CA THR A 171 -10.49 14.42 -9.17
C THR A 171 -11.82 15.18 -9.03
N ARG A 172 -12.86 14.76 -9.74
CA ARG A 172 -14.19 15.38 -9.64
C ARG A 172 -14.84 15.20 -8.27
N ALA A 173 -14.69 13.99 -7.66
CA ALA A 173 -15.36 13.66 -6.42
C ALA A 173 -14.62 14.17 -5.16
N PHE A 174 -13.29 14.21 -5.23
CA PHE A 174 -12.44 14.40 -4.06
C PHE A 174 -11.33 15.42 -4.31
N GLN A 175 -11.55 16.37 -5.25
CA GLN A 175 -10.58 17.46 -5.41
C GLN A 175 -10.32 18.04 -4.03
N PRO A 176 -9.07 18.01 -3.54
CA PRO A 176 -8.80 18.56 -2.24
C PRO A 176 -9.09 20.04 -2.31
N GLU A 177 -10.08 20.47 -1.55
CA GLU A 177 -10.16 21.85 -1.14
C GLU A 177 -8.79 22.22 -0.62
N ALA A 178 -8.25 23.34 -1.10
CA ALA A 178 -6.91 23.78 -0.75
C ALA A 178 -6.80 23.94 0.78
N GLY A 179 -6.20 22.95 1.45
CA GLY A 179 -6.05 23.00 2.89
C GLY A 179 -5.46 21.70 3.48
N PRO A 180 -4.92 21.78 4.72
CA PRO A 180 -4.27 20.67 5.42
C PRO A 180 -5.24 19.56 5.87
N THR A 181 -6.52 19.67 5.56
CA THR A 181 -7.58 18.71 5.91
C THR A 181 -7.93 17.73 4.79
N ALA A 182 -7.10 17.65 3.74
CA ALA A 182 -7.27 16.63 2.70
C ALA A 182 -7.28 15.25 3.35
N ALA A 183 -8.30 14.45 3.03
CA ALA A 183 -8.52 13.12 3.63
C ALA A 183 -7.36 12.13 3.35
N PHE A 184 -6.44 12.48 2.46
CA PHE A 184 -5.16 11.82 2.18
C PHE A 184 -4.19 12.84 1.59
N GLY A 185 -2.91 12.67 1.88
CA GLY A 185 -1.87 13.65 1.55
C GLY A 185 -1.65 13.82 0.05
N PRO A 186 -1.07 14.94 -0.37
CA PRO A 186 -0.82 15.28 -1.76
C PRO A 186 0.15 14.31 -2.45
N GLU A 187 0.94 13.55 -1.70
CA GLU A 187 1.84 12.52 -2.20
C GLU A 187 1.13 11.42 -2.99
N TRP A 188 -0.06 11.01 -2.58
CA TRP A 188 -0.84 10.00 -3.30
C TRP A 188 -1.32 10.52 -4.64
N TRP A 189 -1.72 11.78 -4.69
CA TRP A 189 -2.09 12.45 -5.92
C TRP A 189 -0.89 12.59 -6.87
N LEU A 190 0.28 12.97 -6.33
CA LEU A 190 1.51 13.07 -7.11
C LEU A 190 1.91 11.72 -7.72
N MET A 191 1.82 10.64 -6.95
CA MET A 191 2.15 9.29 -7.44
C MET A 191 1.22 8.86 -8.57
N ALA A 192 -0.10 9.06 -8.42
CA ALA A 192 -1.07 8.74 -9.45
C ALA A 192 -0.90 9.63 -10.71
N ALA A 193 -0.74 10.95 -10.53
CA ALA A 193 -0.47 11.88 -11.63
C ALA A 193 0.82 11.53 -12.38
N SER A 194 1.89 11.18 -11.65
CA SER A 194 3.17 10.77 -12.25
C SER A 194 3.03 9.52 -13.12
N ARG A 195 2.14 8.61 -12.76
CA ARG A 195 1.87 7.39 -13.53
C ARG A 195 1.11 7.67 -14.83
N LEU A 196 0.22 8.64 -14.81
CA LEU A 196 -0.54 9.09 -15.98
C LEU A 196 0.28 9.99 -16.91
N GLY A 197 1.19 10.77 -16.33
CA GLY A 197 1.91 11.84 -17.03
C GLY A 197 1.04 13.10 -17.20
N GLY A 198 1.66 14.17 -17.70
CA GLY A 198 0.96 15.41 -18.01
C GLY A 198 1.18 16.56 -17.01
N ALA A 199 0.39 17.64 -17.17
CA ALA A 199 0.57 18.89 -16.42
C ALA A 199 0.28 18.76 -14.93
N ASP A 200 -0.60 17.84 -14.52
CA ASP A 200 -1.00 17.65 -13.13
C ASP A 200 0.17 17.24 -12.23
N VAL A 201 1.20 16.59 -12.78
CA VAL A 201 2.41 16.21 -12.04
C VAL A 201 3.07 17.43 -11.39
N GLN A 202 3.19 18.54 -12.11
CA GLN A 202 3.83 19.75 -11.60
C GLN A 202 2.99 20.41 -10.50
N VAL A 203 1.67 20.40 -10.67
CA VAL A 203 0.74 20.92 -9.67
C VAL A 203 0.87 20.16 -8.35
N TRP A 204 0.84 18.84 -8.41
CA TRP A 204 0.93 18.00 -7.21
C TRP A 204 2.33 18.00 -6.60
N ARG A 205 3.38 18.08 -7.42
CA ARG A 205 4.75 18.24 -6.92
C ARG A 205 4.90 19.53 -6.11
N ALA A 206 4.39 20.65 -6.63
CA ALA A 206 4.43 21.92 -5.92
C ALA A 206 3.69 21.86 -4.56
N ARG A 207 2.56 21.14 -4.49
CA ARG A 207 1.83 20.94 -3.23
C ARG A 207 2.62 20.10 -2.23
N VAL A 208 3.20 18.96 -2.65
CA VAL A 208 4.04 18.12 -1.79
C VAL A 208 5.22 18.92 -1.23
N VAL A 209 5.88 19.74 -2.06
CA VAL A 209 6.98 20.61 -1.61
C VAL A 209 6.48 21.67 -0.62
N GLY A 210 5.35 22.30 -0.90
CA GLY A 210 4.75 23.31 -0.02
C GLY A 210 4.38 22.72 1.35
N ASP A 211 3.75 21.55 1.37
CA ASP A 211 3.37 20.85 2.60
C ASP A 211 4.60 20.42 3.41
N THR A 212 5.65 19.92 2.74
CA THR A 212 6.88 19.52 3.45
C THR A 212 7.65 20.72 4.02
N ALA A 213 7.50 21.90 3.46
CA ALA A 213 8.09 23.12 4.01
C ALA A 213 7.35 23.63 5.27
N THR A 214 6.04 23.34 5.37
CA THR A 214 5.19 23.81 6.46
C THR A 214 5.10 22.82 7.62
N PHE A 215 5.21 21.54 7.34
CA PHE A 215 5.18 20.44 8.33
C PHE A 215 6.52 19.73 8.31
N LEU A 216 7.32 19.91 9.35
CA LEU A 216 8.51 19.07 9.59
C LEU A 216 8.13 17.59 9.47
N PRO A 217 8.99 16.77 8.93
CA PRO A 217 8.77 15.65 8.03
C PRO A 217 7.72 14.69 8.53
N THR A 218 6.55 14.90 8.08
CA THR A 218 5.39 14.28 8.65
C THR A 218 5.17 12.88 8.14
N THR A 219 5.65 12.53 6.95
CA THR A 219 5.59 11.14 6.50
C THR A 219 6.79 10.77 5.63
N TYR A 220 7.22 9.54 5.76
CA TYR A 220 8.21 8.90 4.92
C TYR A 220 7.83 8.94 3.42
N LEU A 221 6.54 8.87 3.12
CA LEU A 221 6.01 8.89 1.76
C LEU A 221 6.20 10.25 1.08
N GLN A 222 6.03 11.36 1.81
CA GLN A 222 6.25 12.71 1.27
C GLN A 222 7.67 12.91 0.76
N ARG A 223 8.67 12.39 1.47
CA ARG A 223 10.08 12.48 1.07
C ARG A 223 10.44 11.65 -0.15
N HIS A 224 9.69 10.61 -0.46
CA HIS A 224 9.97 9.72 -1.58
C HIS A 224 9.12 10.01 -2.81
N ALA A 225 8.13 10.88 -2.72
CA ALA A 225 7.33 11.35 -3.84
C ALA A 225 8.02 12.46 -4.65
N LEU A 226 9.05 13.09 -4.09
CA LEU A 226 9.89 14.10 -4.73
C LEU A 226 11.04 13.47 -5.51
#